data_845543421a2c7cbfe4fd898e82bb2014
#
_entry.id   845543421a2c7cbfe4fd898e82bb2014
#
_cell.length_a   1.000
_cell.length_b   1.000
_cell.length_c   1.000
_cell.angle_alpha   90.00
_cell.angle_beta   90.00
_cell.angle_gamma   90.00
#
_symmetry.space_group_name_H-M   'P 1'
#
loop_
_entity.id
_entity.type
_entity.pdbx_description
1 polymer ?
#
loop_
_entity_poly.entity_id
_entity_poly.type
_entity_poly.pdbx_seq_one_letter_code
_entity_poly.pdbx_strand_id
1 'polypeptide(L)'
;INSEKMPYKEGMPYGQGAFTALAEALSMAEAYGFSITNYDNYVGTADLNDKESQLDILAHLDVVPAGEGWKETEPFEPVVKGDKLFGRGTADDKGPAVAALYAMRAVKELGVPLKKNARLILGTDEECGSSDIAHYYAIEKEAPMTFSPDGSYPVVNTEKGSLNGHFTASFAPSEALPKLVSVEAGIKVNVVPGKARAVVQGIDVEVMEKAAEAVTGETGIRFEFEVEEDSATITAIGEGAHASKPEEGNNALTGLLVLIQRLPFAACEQISTIGRLLELIPHGDTSGNALGIAMSDE
;
A
#
# COMPACT_ATOMS: atom_id res chain seq x y z
N ILE A 1 -2.05 13.79 -11.64
CA ILE A 1 -1.23 14.43 -10.58
C ILE A 1 -0.63 13.34 -9.73
N ASN A 2 0.71 13.33 -9.56
CA ASN A 2 1.37 12.51 -8.56
C ASN A 2 1.16 13.14 -7.17
N SER A 3 0.32 12.55 -6.36
CA SER A 3 -0.03 12.97 -5.01
C SER A 3 0.42 11.97 -3.92
N GLU A 4 1.49 11.23 -4.21
CA GLU A 4 2.17 10.43 -3.18
C GLU A 4 2.61 11.32 -2.01
N LYS A 5 2.47 10.79 -0.79
CA LYS A 5 2.90 11.50 0.42
C LYS A 5 4.40 11.82 0.38
N MET A 6 4.72 13.07 0.59
CA MET A 6 6.07 13.60 0.67
C MET A 6 6.31 14.28 2.02
N PRO A 7 7.57 14.48 2.43
CA PRO A 7 7.87 15.19 3.67
C PRO A 7 7.16 16.55 3.77
N TYR A 8 6.73 16.86 4.99
CA TYR A 8 6.11 18.15 5.32
C TYR A 8 6.90 19.35 4.80
N LYS A 9 6.18 20.30 4.23
CA LYS A 9 6.64 21.65 3.95
C LYS A 9 5.60 22.63 4.46
N GLU A 10 6.01 23.85 4.79
CA GLU A 10 5.09 24.89 5.23
C GLU A 10 3.94 25.09 4.22
N GLY A 11 2.71 24.99 4.68
CA GLY A 11 1.51 25.03 3.84
C GLY A 11 1.25 23.82 2.95
N MET A 12 2.07 22.77 3.04
CA MET A 12 1.94 21.55 2.27
C MET A 12 2.20 20.33 3.17
N PRO A 13 1.25 19.97 4.03
CA PRO A 13 1.45 18.95 5.07
C PRO A 13 1.92 17.59 4.53
N TYR A 14 1.46 17.21 3.34
CA TYR A 14 1.82 15.94 2.69
C TYR A 14 2.56 16.12 1.36
N GLY A 15 3.14 17.32 1.16
CA GLY A 15 3.94 17.66 -0.01
C GLY A 15 3.17 18.30 -1.16
N GLN A 16 3.92 18.71 -2.19
CA GLN A 16 3.40 19.49 -3.32
C GLN A 16 2.31 18.76 -4.11
N GLY A 17 2.44 17.45 -4.30
CA GLY A 17 1.50 16.68 -5.11
C GLY A 17 0.11 16.62 -4.49
N ALA A 18 0.02 16.30 -3.18
CA ALA A 18 -1.22 16.29 -2.44
C ALA A 18 -1.87 17.69 -2.40
N PHE A 19 -1.07 18.73 -2.11
CA PHE A 19 -1.51 20.13 -2.17
C PHE A 19 -2.10 20.49 -3.55
N THR A 20 -1.41 20.14 -4.63
CA THR A 20 -1.89 20.46 -5.99
C THR A 20 -3.18 19.70 -6.32
N ALA A 21 -3.28 18.42 -5.93
CA ALA A 21 -4.49 17.64 -6.16
C ALA A 21 -5.70 18.22 -5.43
N LEU A 22 -5.51 18.66 -4.18
CA LEU A 22 -6.55 19.32 -3.40
C LEU A 22 -6.99 20.67 -4.02
N ALA A 23 -6.03 21.50 -4.39
CA ALA A 23 -6.30 22.80 -5.01
C ALA A 23 -7.09 22.65 -6.32
N GLU A 24 -6.73 21.71 -7.17
CA GLU A 24 -7.44 21.42 -8.43
C GLU A 24 -8.86 20.89 -8.18
N ALA A 25 -9.03 19.98 -7.22
CA ALA A 25 -10.34 19.45 -6.89
C ALA A 25 -11.28 20.52 -6.32
N LEU A 26 -10.78 21.38 -5.43
CA LEU A 26 -11.54 22.51 -4.90
C LEU A 26 -11.88 23.54 -6.00
N SER A 27 -10.93 23.86 -6.88
CA SER A 27 -11.18 24.75 -8.03
C SER A 27 -12.25 24.20 -8.95
N MET A 28 -12.24 22.90 -9.22
CA MET A 28 -13.29 22.22 -10.01
C MET A 28 -14.65 22.30 -9.31
N ALA A 29 -14.73 22.05 -8.02
CA ALA A 29 -15.95 22.13 -7.23
C ALA A 29 -16.51 23.57 -7.23
N GLU A 30 -15.66 24.58 -7.03
CA GLU A 30 -16.06 26.00 -7.08
C GLU A 30 -16.59 26.39 -8.46
N ALA A 31 -15.95 25.95 -9.55
CA ALA A 31 -16.40 26.19 -10.92
C ALA A 31 -17.78 25.58 -11.20
N TYR A 32 -18.17 24.50 -10.49
CA TYR A 32 -19.49 23.90 -10.54
C TYR A 32 -20.48 24.56 -9.57
N GLY A 33 -20.06 25.63 -8.88
CA GLY A 33 -20.90 26.43 -8.01
C GLY A 33 -21.16 25.84 -6.63
N PHE A 34 -20.28 24.95 -6.14
CA PHE A 34 -20.29 24.49 -4.76
C PHE A 34 -19.64 25.53 -3.85
N SER A 35 -20.05 25.58 -2.58
CA SER A 35 -19.33 26.31 -1.54
C SER A 35 -18.15 25.45 -1.11
N ILE A 36 -16.95 26.00 -1.19
CA ILE A 36 -15.74 25.25 -0.83
C ILE A 36 -15.13 25.80 0.46
N THR A 37 -14.50 24.94 1.24
CA THR A 37 -13.64 25.29 2.38
C THR A 37 -12.36 24.48 2.32
N ASN A 38 -11.24 25.14 2.62
CA ASN A 38 -9.92 24.52 2.72
C ASN A 38 -9.44 24.57 4.18
N TYR A 39 -9.17 23.41 4.77
CA TYR A 39 -8.69 23.24 6.14
C TYR A 39 -7.17 23.04 6.12
N ASP A 40 -6.45 24.15 6.03
CA ASP A 40 -4.97 24.21 6.11
C ASP A 40 -4.23 23.28 5.13
N ASN A 41 -4.86 22.98 3.97
CA ASN A 41 -4.36 22.04 2.97
C ASN A 41 -4.23 20.58 3.45
N TYR A 42 -4.83 20.23 4.59
CA TYR A 42 -5.05 18.85 5.02
C TYR A 42 -6.28 18.25 4.33
N VAL A 43 -7.38 18.99 4.37
CA VAL A 43 -8.68 18.55 3.84
C VAL A 43 -9.35 19.71 3.12
N GLY A 44 -10.09 19.42 2.07
CA GLY A 44 -11.02 20.36 1.46
C GLY A 44 -12.43 19.83 1.48
N THR A 45 -13.42 20.73 1.50
CA THR A 45 -14.81 20.34 1.41
C THR A 45 -15.53 21.07 0.29
N ALA A 46 -16.57 20.42 -0.27
CA ALA A 46 -17.51 21.03 -1.21
C ALA A 46 -18.93 20.75 -0.72
N ASP A 47 -19.65 21.83 -0.40
CA ASP A 47 -21.03 21.78 0.11
C ASP A 47 -22.03 22.01 -1.01
N LEU A 48 -23.06 21.17 -1.09
CA LEU A 48 -24.11 21.26 -2.09
C LEU A 48 -25.01 22.48 -1.88
N ASN A 49 -25.26 22.85 -0.62
CA ASN A 49 -26.03 24.02 -0.20
C ASN A 49 -25.60 24.50 1.19
N ASP A 50 -26.24 25.55 1.72
CA ASP A 50 -25.95 26.23 2.99
C ASP A 50 -26.70 25.67 4.21
N LYS A 51 -27.39 24.53 4.07
CA LYS A 51 -28.16 23.92 5.16
C LYS A 51 -27.27 23.05 6.02
N GLU A 52 -27.81 22.62 7.16
CA GLU A 52 -27.15 21.67 8.05
C GLU A 52 -26.81 20.38 7.31
N SER A 53 -25.56 19.91 7.47
CA SER A 53 -25.10 18.68 6.82
C SER A 53 -25.80 17.44 7.39
N GLN A 54 -26.25 16.57 6.50
CA GLN A 54 -26.87 15.29 6.83
C GLN A 54 -26.04 14.12 6.30
N LEU A 55 -25.32 14.35 5.23
CA LEU A 55 -24.52 13.34 4.53
C LEU A 55 -23.14 13.90 4.25
N ASP A 56 -22.13 13.19 4.73
CA ASP A 56 -20.75 13.36 4.31
C ASP A 56 -20.38 12.25 3.33
N ILE A 57 -19.73 12.62 2.22
CA ILE A 57 -19.12 11.73 1.26
C ILE A 57 -17.62 11.90 1.44
N LEU A 58 -16.96 10.86 1.97
CA LEU A 58 -15.55 10.91 2.31
C LEU A 58 -14.72 10.24 1.22
N ALA A 59 -13.89 11.02 0.55
CA ALA A 59 -12.99 10.57 -0.50
C ALA A 59 -11.58 11.09 -0.27
N HIS A 60 -10.57 10.51 -0.91
CA HIS A 60 -9.20 10.96 -0.80
C HIS A 60 -8.53 11.24 -2.15
N LEU A 61 -7.50 12.07 -2.12
CA LEU A 61 -6.79 12.55 -3.30
C LEU A 61 -5.31 12.13 -3.33
N ASP A 62 -4.78 11.62 -2.22
CA ASP A 62 -3.45 11.02 -2.18
C ASP A 62 -3.46 9.65 -2.87
N VAL A 63 -2.30 9.10 -3.09
CA VAL A 63 -2.10 7.80 -3.72
C VAL A 63 -0.88 7.10 -3.14
N VAL A 64 -0.91 5.77 -3.14
CA VAL A 64 0.28 4.95 -2.87
C VAL A 64 1.36 5.19 -3.94
N PRO A 65 2.64 4.88 -3.64
CA PRO A 65 3.70 4.87 -4.64
C PRO A 65 3.30 4.09 -5.90
N ALA A 66 3.70 4.62 -7.04
CA ALA A 66 3.34 4.04 -8.33
C ALA A 66 3.74 2.56 -8.47
N GLY A 67 4.90 2.18 -7.90
CA GLY A 67 5.44 0.84 -8.06
C GLY A 67 5.96 0.58 -9.48
N GLU A 68 6.22 -0.69 -9.76
CA GLU A 68 6.72 -1.17 -11.06
C GLU A 68 5.65 -2.01 -11.79
N GLY A 69 5.91 -2.33 -13.05
CA GLY A 69 5.09 -3.28 -13.82
C GLY A 69 3.91 -2.68 -14.58
N TRP A 70 3.86 -1.36 -14.74
CA TRP A 70 2.86 -0.69 -15.56
C TRP A 70 3.00 -1.12 -17.02
N LYS A 71 1.90 -1.60 -17.63
CA LYS A 71 1.89 -2.14 -19.00
C LYS A 71 1.01 -1.33 -19.95
N GLU A 72 -0.04 -0.73 -19.41
CA GLU A 72 -1.05 -0.04 -20.22
C GLU A 72 -0.74 1.44 -20.42
N THR A 73 -0.09 2.06 -19.43
CA THR A 73 0.32 3.47 -19.43
C THR A 73 1.40 3.70 -18.37
N GLU A 74 2.05 4.86 -18.39
CA GLU A 74 2.81 5.34 -17.25
C GLU A 74 1.86 5.73 -16.10
N PRO A 75 2.28 5.59 -14.83
CA PRO A 75 1.38 5.71 -13.67
C PRO A 75 0.54 6.98 -13.63
N PHE A 76 1.13 8.11 -14.01
CA PHE A 76 0.50 9.44 -13.93
C PHE A 76 0.15 10.05 -15.30
N GLU A 77 0.15 9.22 -16.33
CA GLU A 77 -0.30 9.56 -17.68
C GLU A 77 -1.56 8.75 -18.02
N PRO A 78 -2.76 9.15 -17.51
CA PRO A 78 -3.95 8.35 -17.64
C PRO A 78 -4.38 8.20 -19.10
N VAL A 79 -4.80 6.98 -19.48
CA VAL A 79 -5.23 6.66 -20.82
C VAL A 79 -6.56 5.92 -20.83
N VAL A 80 -7.45 6.27 -21.76
CA VAL A 80 -8.70 5.54 -22.01
C VAL A 80 -8.44 4.50 -23.11
N LYS A 81 -8.72 3.23 -22.83
CA LYS A 81 -8.68 2.13 -23.78
C LYS A 81 -9.99 1.34 -23.72
N GLY A 82 -10.79 1.45 -24.76
CA GLY A 82 -12.14 0.89 -24.75
C GLY A 82 -13.03 1.56 -23.71
N ASP A 83 -13.54 0.79 -22.79
CA ASP A 83 -14.39 1.22 -21.67
C ASP A 83 -13.63 1.41 -20.34
N LYS A 84 -12.30 1.34 -20.37
CA LYS A 84 -11.45 1.42 -19.19
C LYS A 84 -10.56 2.66 -19.19
N LEU A 85 -10.39 3.26 -18.02
CA LEU A 85 -9.44 4.33 -17.73
C LEU A 85 -8.29 3.75 -16.89
N PHE A 86 -7.08 3.77 -17.45
CA PHE A 86 -5.87 3.29 -16.78
C PHE A 86 -5.04 4.45 -16.24
N GLY A 87 -4.53 4.33 -15.03
CA GLY A 87 -3.66 5.30 -14.36
C GLY A 87 -3.72 5.16 -12.85
N ARG A 88 -2.70 5.64 -12.12
CA ARG A 88 -2.69 5.68 -10.66
C ARG A 88 -3.76 6.67 -10.17
N GLY A 89 -4.62 6.24 -9.23
CA GLY A 89 -5.71 7.04 -8.67
C GLY A 89 -7.00 7.03 -9.50
N THR A 90 -7.07 6.31 -10.63
CA THR A 90 -8.30 6.24 -11.43
C THR A 90 -9.39 5.38 -10.78
N ALA A 91 -9.02 4.41 -9.96
CA ALA A 91 -9.93 3.58 -9.19
C ALA A 91 -9.91 3.93 -7.70
N ASP A 92 -8.74 4.30 -7.18
CA ASP A 92 -8.45 4.53 -5.78
C ASP A 92 -7.68 5.86 -5.65
N ASP A 93 -8.28 6.96 -5.16
CA ASP A 93 -9.73 7.19 -5.03
C ASP A 93 -10.17 8.43 -5.84
N LYS A 94 -9.24 9.07 -6.63
CA LYS A 94 -9.57 10.29 -7.42
C LYS A 94 -10.73 10.08 -8.40
N GLY A 95 -10.84 8.89 -9.00
CA GLY A 95 -11.95 8.56 -9.89
C GLY A 95 -13.30 8.58 -9.15
N PRO A 96 -13.48 7.80 -8.07
CA PRO A 96 -14.68 7.85 -7.24
C PRO A 96 -14.96 9.22 -6.62
N ALA A 97 -13.92 9.96 -6.18
CA ALA A 97 -14.06 11.35 -5.70
C ALA A 97 -14.70 12.27 -6.77
N VAL A 98 -14.21 12.19 -8.01
CA VAL A 98 -14.77 12.93 -9.14
C VAL A 98 -16.17 12.45 -9.46
N ALA A 99 -16.44 11.15 -9.42
CA ALA A 99 -17.79 10.61 -9.65
C ALA A 99 -18.78 11.14 -8.60
N ALA A 100 -18.38 11.19 -7.32
CA ALA A 100 -19.19 11.78 -6.25
C ALA A 100 -19.49 13.27 -6.50
N LEU A 101 -18.46 14.06 -6.89
CA LEU A 101 -18.63 15.46 -7.25
C LEU A 101 -19.61 15.66 -8.40
N TYR A 102 -19.53 14.82 -9.44
CA TYR A 102 -20.47 14.85 -10.56
C TYR A 102 -21.88 14.41 -10.18
N ALA A 103 -22.04 13.45 -9.29
CA ALA A 103 -23.34 13.07 -8.75
C ALA A 103 -23.99 14.24 -8.00
N MET A 104 -23.23 14.93 -7.14
CA MET A 104 -23.69 16.13 -6.44
C MET A 104 -24.05 17.26 -7.43
N ARG A 105 -23.21 17.44 -8.47
CA ARG A 105 -23.48 18.41 -9.55
C ARG A 105 -24.80 18.10 -10.28
N ALA A 106 -25.05 16.85 -10.61
CA ALA A 106 -26.30 16.46 -11.26
C ALA A 106 -27.52 16.79 -10.40
N VAL A 107 -27.47 16.53 -9.09
CA VAL A 107 -28.54 16.90 -8.14
C VAL A 107 -28.76 18.41 -8.11
N LYS A 108 -27.68 19.20 -8.12
CA LYS A 108 -27.73 20.67 -8.15
C LYS A 108 -28.33 21.21 -9.45
N GLU A 109 -27.86 20.73 -10.61
CA GLU A 109 -28.33 21.18 -11.93
C GLU A 109 -29.81 20.80 -12.20
N LEU A 110 -30.25 19.67 -11.68
CA LEU A 110 -31.66 19.25 -11.74
C LEU A 110 -32.56 20.07 -10.81
N GLY A 111 -32.00 20.92 -9.95
CA GLY A 111 -32.77 21.75 -9.03
C GLY A 111 -33.57 20.94 -8.00
N VAL A 112 -33.09 19.77 -7.61
CA VAL A 112 -33.78 18.91 -6.64
C VAL A 112 -33.91 19.64 -5.30
N PRO A 113 -35.15 19.81 -4.76
CA PRO A 113 -35.32 20.51 -3.50
C PRO A 113 -34.84 19.67 -2.31
N LEU A 114 -33.68 19.99 -1.80
CA LEU A 114 -33.12 19.30 -0.64
C LEU A 114 -33.49 20.00 0.66
N LYS A 115 -33.75 19.22 1.71
CA LYS A 115 -34.02 19.73 3.08
C LYS A 115 -32.75 19.90 3.90
N LYS A 116 -31.69 19.21 3.54
CA LYS A 116 -30.39 19.16 4.21
C LYS A 116 -29.26 19.29 3.20
N ASN A 117 -28.05 19.47 3.68
CA ASN A 117 -26.84 19.50 2.87
C ASN A 117 -26.23 18.09 2.70
N ALA A 118 -25.56 17.89 1.57
CA ALA A 118 -24.55 16.85 1.37
C ALA A 118 -23.20 17.52 1.12
N ARG A 119 -22.17 17.02 1.77
CA ARG A 119 -20.80 17.55 1.73
C ARG A 119 -19.89 16.48 1.16
N LEU A 120 -19.08 16.83 0.17
CA LEU A 120 -17.94 16.04 -0.24
C LEU A 120 -16.72 16.47 0.57
N ILE A 121 -16.07 15.54 1.24
CA ILE A 121 -14.83 15.72 2.01
C ILE A 121 -13.71 15.10 1.19
N LEU A 122 -12.65 15.85 0.94
CA LEU A 122 -11.52 15.47 0.11
C LEU A 122 -10.26 15.44 0.98
N GLY A 123 -9.89 14.24 1.43
CA GLY A 123 -8.69 13.97 2.21
C GLY A 123 -7.41 13.94 1.36
N THR A 124 -6.26 14.00 2.03
CA THR A 124 -4.94 14.02 1.37
C THR A 124 -3.90 13.12 2.05
N ASP A 125 -4.29 12.22 2.95
CA ASP A 125 -3.40 11.31 3.72
C ASP A 125 -4.04 9.96 4.06
N GLU A 126 -5.08 9.51 3.33
CA GLU A 126 -5.77 8.24 3.60
C GLU A 126 -4.79 7.07 3.57
N GLU A 127 -4.00 6.98 2.51
CA GLU A 127 -3.03 5.92 2.22
C GLU A 127 -1.85 5.84 3.22
N CYS A 128 -1.74 6.83 4.10
CA CYS A 128 -0.62 6.94 5.02
C CYS A 128 -1.05 7.25 6.47
N GLY A 129 -2.29 6.88 6.84
CA GLY A 129 -2.77 6.86 8.22
C GLY A 129 -3.78 7.94 8.60
N SER A 130 -4.39 8.62 7.61
CA SER A 130 -5.57 9.49 7.78
C SER A 130 -5.41 10.59 8.84
N SER A 131 -4.21 11.15 8.98
CA SER A 131 -3.96 12.25 9.92
C SER A 131 -4.62 13.55 9.49
N ASP A 132 -4.96 13.69 8.21
CA ASP A 132 -5.75 14.76 7.61
C ASP A 132 -7.20 14.76 8.14
N ILE A 133 -7.85 13.61 8.18
CA ILE A 133 -9.21 13.45 8.71
C ILE A 133 -9.24 13.67 10.22
N ALA A 134 -8.19 13.25 10.94
CA ALA A 134 -8.05 13.58 12.36
C ALA A 134 -7.96 15.10 12.58
N HIS A 135 -7.22 15.83 11.72
CA HIS A 135 -7.15 17.28 11.74
C HIS A 135 -8.54 17.92 11.46
N TYR A 136 -9.23 17.43 10.44
CA TYR A 136 -10.54 17.92 10.04
C TYR A 136 -11.59 17.75 11.14
N TYR A 137 -11.74 16.57 11.72
CA TYR A 137 -12.73 16.30 12.76
C TYR A 137 -12.35 16.85 14.15
N ALA A 138 -11.15 17.40 14.31
CA ALA A 138 -10.83 18.25 15.46
C ALA A 138 -11.50 19.65 15.36
N ILE A 139 -11.89 20.07 14.15
CA ILE A 139 -12.49 21.38 13.84
C ILE A 139 -13.98 21.24 13.56
N GLU A 140 -14.35 20.28 12.73
CA GLU A 140 -15.70 20.06 12.23
C GLU A 140 -16.40 18.86 12.90
N LYS A 141 -17.70 18.88 12.87
CA LYS A 141 -18.52 17.78 13.35
C LYS A 141 -18.92 16.86 12.18
N GLU A 142 -18.78 15.58 12.40
CA GLU A 142 -19.27 14.56 11.46
C GLU A 142 -20.77 14.66 11.25
N ALA A 143 -21.23 14.47 9.99
CA ALA A 143 -22.64 14.40 9.66
C ALA A 143 -23.29 13.12 10.24
N PRO A 144 -24.61 13.10 10.43
CA PRO A 144 -25.31 11.90 10.90
C PRO A 144 -25.13 10.66 10.04
N MET A 145 -24.75 10.82 8.78
CA MET A 145 -24.50 9.75 7.82
C MET A 145 -23.23 10.07 7.06
N THR A 146 -22.34 9.08 6.97
CA THR A 146 -21.12 9.16 6.18
C THR A 146 -20.96 7.89 5.35
N PHE A 147 -20.53 8.02 4.10
CA PHE A 147 -20.04 6.90 3.31
C PHE A 147 -18.79 7.30 2.52
N SER A 148 -17.95 6.32 2.23
CA SER A 148 -16.83 6.48 1.30
C SER A 148 -17.14 5.77 -0.02
N PRO A 149 -16.90 6.40 -1.18
CA PRO A 149 -16.96 5.74 -2.48
C PRO A 149 -15.74 4.87 -2.78
N ASP A 150 -14.74 4.89 -1.90
CA ASP A 150 -13.51 4.12 -1.99
C ASP A 150 -13.75 2.67 -1.57
N GLY A 151 -14.07 1.83 -2.54
CA GLY A 151 -14.34 0.42 -2.26
C GLY A 151 -14.97 -0.32 -3.43
N SER A 152 -15.28 -1.59 -3.20
CA SER A 152 -15.96 -2.42 -4.18
C SER A 152 -17.47 -2.16 -4.19
N TYR A 153 -18.02 -1.96 -5.37
CA TYR A 153 -19.45 -1.71 -5.54
C TYR A 153 -20.25 -3.02 -5.60
N PRO A 154 -21.54 -3.04 -5.21
CA PRO A 154 -22.35 -1.86 -4.81
C PRO A 154 -22.18 -1.42 -3.36
N VAL A 155 -21.79 -2.28 -2.45
CA VAL A 155 -21.63 -1.97 -1.01
C VAL A 155 -20.63 -2.94 -0.38
N VAL A 156 -19.66 -2.41 0.34
CA VAL A 156 -18.83 -3.16 1.29
C VAL A 156 -19.48 -3.00 2.66
N ASN A 157 -19.91 -4.09 3.27
CA ASN A 157 -20.56 -4.10 4.58
C ASN A 157 -19.72 -4.82 5.65
N THR A 158 -18.57 -5.34 5.26
CA THR A 158 -17.64 -6.06 6.15
C THR A 158 -16.22 -5.78 5.72
N GLU A 159 -15.38 -5.33 6.63
CA GLU A 159 -13.96 -5.10 6.40
C GLU A 159 -13.13 -5.89 7.39
N LYS A 160 -11.92 -6.28 6.94
CA LYS A 160 -10.93 -6.95 7.80
C LYS A 160 -10.25 -5.92 8.69
N GLY A 161 -10.10 -6.24 9.97
CA GLY A 161 -9.19 -5.51 10.85
C GLY A 161 -7.74 -5.77 10.48
N SER A 162 -6.83 -4.89 10.92
CA SER A 162 -5.38 -5.07 10.75
C SER A 162 -4.66 -5.09 12.10
N LEU A 163 -3.66 -5.97 12.21
CA LEU A 163 -2.71 -6.00 13.32
C LEU A 163 -1.30 -6.12 12.77
N ASN A 164 -0.51 -5.06 12.94
CA ASN A 164 0.89 -5.06 12.51
C ASN A 164 1.80 -5.31 13.69
N GLY A 165 2.52 -6.44 13.68
CA GLY A 165 3.55 -6.77 14.67
C GLY A 165 4.92 -6.34 14.19
N HIS A 166 5.66 -5.60 15.02
CA HIS A 166 7.05 -5.24 14.77
C HIS A 166 7.96 -5.94 15.76
N PHE A 167 8.84 -6.79 15.26
CA PHE A 167 9.76 -7.59 16.06
C PHE A 167 11.20 -7.19 15.78
N THR A 168 11.97 -7.00 16.83
CA THR A 168 13.40 -6.67 16.74
C THR A 168 14.22 -7.65 17.56
N ALA A 169 15.41 -7.99 17.06
CA ALA A 169 16.40 -8.77 17.78
C ALA A 169 17.80 -8.21 17.48
N SER A 170 18.71 -8.34 18.44
CA SER A 170 20.12 -8.00 18.27
C SER A 170 20.97 -9.25 18.40
N PHE A 171 21.92 -9.43 17.50
CA PHE A 171 22.81 -10.57 17.45
C PHE A 171 24.24 -10.13 17.67
N ALA A 172 25.04 -10.96 18.31
CA ALA A 172 26.48 -10.75 18.37
C ALA A 172 27.09 -10.86 16.97
N PRO A 173 28.01 -9.97 16.57
CA PRO A 173 28.72 -10.08 15.31
C PRO A 173 29.47 -11.40 15.19
N SER A 174 29.42 -12.04 14.03
CA SER A 174 30.22 -13.23 13.73
C SER A 174 31.04 -12.98 12.47
N GLU A 175 32.36 -13.26 12.57
CA GLU A 175 33.25 -13.21 11.41
C GLU A 175 33.51 -14.60 10.79
N ALA A 176 32.85 -15.64 11.32
CA ALA A 176 33.00 -16.99 10.79
C ALA A 176 32.36 -17.08 9.38
N LEU A 177 33.11 -17.66 8.46
CA LEU A 177 32.65 -17.94 7.09
C LEU A 177 32.18 -19.40 6.94
N PRO A 178 31.20 -19.65 6.05
CA PRO A 178 30.40 -18.70 5.28
C PRO A 178 29.40 -17.93 6.15
N LYS A 179 29.12 -16.66 5.82
CA LYS A 179 28.22 -15.83 6.61
C LYS A 179 27.15 -15.12 5.76
N LEU A 180 26.00 -14.90 6.37
CA LEU A 180 24.93 -14.01 5.90
C LEU A 180 25.25 -12.59 6.39
N VAL A 181 25.36 -11.64 5.45
CA VAL A 181 25.69 -10.24 5.75
C VAL A 181 24.41 -9.42 5.95
N SER A 182 23.45 -9.53 5.03
CA SER A 182 22.19 -8.82 5.12
C SER A 182 21.05 -9.59 4.44
N VAL A 183 19.82 -9.27 4.84
CA VAL A 183 18.58 -9.63 4.14
C VAL A 183 17.69 -8.41 4.12
N GLU A 184 17.17 -8.07 2.95
CA GLU A 184 16.27 -6.93 2.75
C GLU A 184 15.08 -7.32 1.89
N ALA A 185 13.88 -6.92 2.29
CA ALA A 185 12.67 -7.14 1.51
C ALA A 185 11.54 -6.24 1.98
N GLY A 186 10.52 -6.09 1.11
CA GLY A 186 9.31 -5.32 1.40
C GLY A 186 9.50 -3.82 1.23
N ILE A 187 8.44 -3.18 0.76
CA ILE A 187 8.37 -1.73 0.52
C ILE A 187 7.32 -1.07 1.43
N LYS A 188 6.28 -1.80 1.82
CA LYS A 188 5.21 -1.39 2.74
C LYS A 188 4.69 -2.60 3.51
N VAL A 189 4.13 -2.36 4.70
CA VAL A 189 3.58 -3.41 5.59
C VAL A 189 2.36 -4.11 5.01
N ASN A 190 1.63 -3.46 4.12
CA ASN A 190 0.45 -3.99 3.45
C ASN A 190 0.73 -4.60 2.06
N VAL A 191 2.01 -4.89 1.74
CA VAL A 191 2.41 -5.50 0.46
C VAL A 191 3.20 -6.77 0.69
N VAL A 192 2.77 -7.87 0.08
CA VAL A 192 3.55 -9.12 0.00
C VAL A 192 4.81 -8.86 -0.82
N PRO A 193 6.01 -9.12 -0.30
CA PRO A 193 7.25 -8.86 -1.03
C PRO A 193 7.37 -9.66 -2.32
N GLY A 194 7.32 -9.00 -3.47
CA GLY A 194 7.61 -9.62 -4.78
C GLY A 194 9.09 -9.75 -5.08
N LYS A 195 9.96 -9.06 -4.31
CA LYS A 195 11.41 -9.10 -4.44
C LYS A 195 12.08 -9.08 -3.06
N ALA A 196 13.15 -9.86 -2.90
CA ALA A 196 13.96 -9.88 -1.70
C ALA A 196 15.45 -10.03 -2.08
N ARG A 197 16.36 -9.49 -1.28
CA ARG A 197 17.79 -9.54 -1.51
C ARG A 197 18.52 -10.05 -0.26
N ALA A 198 19.56 -10.83 -0.46
CA ALA A 198 20.51 -11.19 0.59
C ALA A 198 21.93 -10.99 0.08
N VAL A 199 22.83 -10.54 0.97
CA VAL A 199 24.27 -10.51 0.72
C VAL A 199 24.91 -11.61 1.55
N VAL A 200 25.74 -12.43 0.91
CA VAL A 200 26.44 -13.58 1.53
C VAL A 200 27.92 -13.53 1.25
N GLN A 201 28.72 -14.13 2.12
CA GLN A 201 30.18 -14.25 1.95
C GLN A 201 30.66 -15.70 2.17
N GLY A 202 31.63 -16.12 1.36
CA GLY A 202 32.31 -17.41 1.53
C GLY A 202 31.51 -18.62 1.05
N ILE A 203 30.56 -18.45 0.11
CA ILE A 203 29.82 -19.53 -0.52
C ILE A 203 30.08 -19.48 -2.04
N ASP A 204 30.45 -20.62 -2.61
CA ASP A 204 30.63 -20.74 -4.05
C ASP A 204 29.29 -20.62 -4.80
N VAL A 205 29.29 -19.94 -5.94
CA VAL A 205 28.09 -19.72 -6.74
C VAL A 205 27.40 -21.02 -7.16
N GLU A 206 28.18 -22.05 -7.52
CA GLU A 206 27.65 -23.36 -7.90
C GLU A 206 26.84 -24.03 -6.77
N VAL A 207 27.27 -23.80 -5.50
CA VAL A 207 26.54 -24.30 -4.32
C VAL A 207 25.21 -23.55 -4.15
N MET A 208 25.22 -22.24 -4.38
CA MET A 208 24.02 -21.40 -4.31
C MET A 208 23.04 -21.78 -5.42
N GLU A 209 23.50 -21.89 -6.66
CA GLU A 209 22.67 -22.26 -7.82
C GLU A 209 21.99 -23.62 -7.64
N LYS A 210 22.74 -24.62 -7.18
CA LYS A 210 22.18 -25.95 -6.92
C LYS A 210 21.13 -25.95 -5.81
N ALA A 211 21.34 -25.20 -4.75
CA ALA A 211 20.36 -25.05 -3.67
C ALA A 211 19.12 -24.31 -4.17
N ALA A 212 19.32 -23.25 -4.95
CA ALA A 212 18.25 -22.43 -5.53
C ALA A 212 17.38 -23.21 -6.49
N GLU A 213 17.95 -24.09 -7.33
CA GLU A 213 17.16 -24.96 -8.24
C GLU A 213 16.15 -25.81 -7.45
N ALA A 214 16.57 -26.42 -6.36
CA ALA A 214 15.69 -27.21 -5.50
C ALA A 214 14.59 -26.34 -4.85
N VAL A 215 14.96 -25.15 -4.33
CA VAL A 215 14.00 -24.23 -3.72
C VAL A 215 13.02 -23.68 -4.75
N THR A 216 13.48 -23.35 -5.94
CA THR A 216 12.60 -22.91 -7.04
C THR A 216 11.55 -23.96 -7.37
N GLY A 217 11.95 -25.25 -7.41
CA GLY A 217 11.02 -26.36 -7.66
C GLY A 217 9.94 -26.51 -6.58
N GLU A 218 10.22 -26.12 -5.35
CA GLU A 218 9.30 -26.23 -4.21
C GLU A 218 8.43 -24.98 -4.02
N THR A 219 8.99 -23.80 -4.25
CA THR A 219 8.37 -22.51 -3.90
C THR A 219 7.87 -21.70 -5.09
N GLY A 220 8.37 -21.99 -6.29
CA GLY A 220 8.16 -21.15 -7.47
C GLY A 220 8.95 -19.85 -7.47
N ILE A 221 9.74 -19.56 -6.42
CA ILE A 221 10.59 -18.37 -6.36
C ILE A 221 11.81 -18.56 -7.27
N ARG A 222 12.11 -17.57 -8.10
CA ARG A 222 13.30 -17.56 -8.95
C ARG A 222 14.44 -16.81 -8.23
N PHE A 223 15.68 -17.21 -8.52
CA PHE A 223 16.87 -16.61 -7.91
C PHE A 223 17.82 -16.14 -8.99
N GLU A 224 18.40 -14.95 -8.75
CA GLU A 224 19.48 -14.38 -9.54
C GLU A 224 20.68 -14.12 -8.62
N PHE A 225 21.88 -14.27 -9.17
CA PHE A 225 23.14 -14.15 -8.42
C PHE A 225 24.03 -13.11 -9.07
N GLU A 226 24.51 -12.16 -8.30
CA GLU A 226 25.54 -11.21 -8.69
C GLU A 226 26.78 -11.49 -7.79
N VAL A 227 27.87 -11.95 -8.40
CA VAL A 227 29.07 -12.36 -7.68
C VAL A 227 30.13 -11.26 -7.75
N GLU A 228 30.66 -10.90 -6.61
CA GLU A 228 31.77 -9.97 -6.41
C GLU A 228 32.98 -10.73 -5.82
N GLU A 229 34.13 -10.05 -5.65
CA GLU A 229 35.37 -10.70 -5.22
C GLU A 229 35.26 -11.47 -3.89
N ASP A 230 34.59 -10.87 -2.88
CA ASP A 230 34.46 -11.44 -1.53
C ASP A 230 33.00 -11.72 -1.11
N SER A 231 32.02 -11.45 -1.98
CA SER A 231 30.60 -11.58 -1.65
C SER A 231 29.76 -11.96 -2.85
N ALA A 232 28.55 -12.39 -2.57
CA ALA A 232 27.53 -12.55 -3.61
C ALA A 232 26.21 -11.95 -3.12
N THR A 233 25.49 -11.32 -4.04
CA THR A 233 24.12 -10.87 -3.85
C THR A 233 23.18 -11.90 -4.44
N ILE A 234 22.24 -12.38 -3.63
CA ILE A 234 21.14 -13.26 -4.04
C ILE A 234 19.89 -12.40 -4.15
N THR A 235 19.28 -12.35 -5.32
CA THR A 235 17.99 -11.70 -5.53
C THR A 235 16.92 -12.77 -5.73
N ALA A 236 15.96 -12.83 -4.82
CA ALA A 236 14.77 -13.67 -4.95
C ALA A 236 13.65 -12.88 -5.62
N ILE A 237 12.99 -13.50 -6.60
CA ILE A 237 11.92 -12.94 -7.41
C ILE A 237 10.68 -13.82 -7.28
N GLY A 238 9.69 -13.27 -6.65
CA GLY A 238 8.36 -13.84 -6.46
C GLY A 238 7.29 -12.99 -7.14
N GLU A 239 6.12 -12.89 -6.52
CA GLU A 239 5.00 -12.08 -6.99
C GLU A 239 4.43 -11.25 -5.85
N GLY A 240 4.34 -9.94 -6.06
CA GLY A 240 3.75 -9.03 -5.07
C GLY A 240 2.22 -9.11 -5.11
N ALA A 241 1.60 -8.90 -3.94
CA ALA A 241 0.16 -8.81 -3.80
C ALA A 241 -0.20 -7.87 -2.64
N HIS A 242 -1.45 -7.45 -2.56
CA HIS A 242 -1.94 -6.75 -1.38
C HIS A 242 -2.00 -7.71 -0.19
N ALA A 243 -1.58 -7.27 1.02
CA ALA A 243 -1.52 -8.14 2.20
C ALA A 243 -2.90 -8.63 2.70
N SER A 244 -4.01 -8.01 2.25
CA SER A 244 -5.36 -8.52 2.52
C SER A 244 -5.75 -9.75 1.67
N LYS A 245 -4.98 -10.01 0.59
CA LYS A 245 -5.14 -11.15 -0.32
C LYS A 245 -3.76 -11.80 -0.61
N PRO A 246 -3.07 -12.28 0.42
CA PRO A 246 -1.70 -12.76 0.28
C PRO A 246 -1.58 -14.00 -0.60
N GLU A 247 -2.68 -14.73 -0.80
CA GLU A 247 -2.78 -15.89 -1.69
C GLU A 247 -2.67 -15.53 -3.19
N GLU A 248 -2.89 -14.28 -3.56
CA GLU A 248 -2.69 -13.79 -4.94
C GLU A 248 -1.20 -13.53 -5.25
N GLY A 249 -0.33 -13.57 -4.24
CA GLY A 249 1.11 -13.34 -4.37
C GLY A 249 1.96 -14.59 -4.13
N ASN A 250 3.27 -14.43 -4.34
CA ASN A 250 4.29 -15.42 -3.96
C ASN A 250 5.44 -14.70 -3.25
N ASN A 251 5.52 -14.86 -1.94
CA ASN A 251 6.39 -14.08 -1.07
C ASN A 251 7.88 -14.38 -1.27
N ALA A 252 8.58 -13.47 -1.94
CA ALA A 252 10.00 -13.60 -2.23
C ALA A 252 10.87 -13.67 -0.96
N LEU A 253 10.48 -12.98 0.13
CA LEU A 253 11.25 -13.03 1.37
C LEU A 253 11.21 -14.42 1.99
N THR A 254 10.05 -15.01 2.18
CA THR A 254 9.97 -16.35 2.78
C THR A 254 10.65 -17.41 1.92
N GLY A 255 10.57 -17.31 0.57
CA GLY A 255 11.33 -18.16 -0.34
C GLY A 255 12.83 -17.97 -0.22
N LEU A 256 13.32 -16.72 -0.07
CA LEU A 256 14.73 -16.44 0.17
C LEU A 256 15.21 -17.03 1.51
N LEU A 257 14.40 -16.93 2.57
CA LEU A 257 14.73 -17.52 3.87
C LEU A 257 14.82 -19.04 3.79
N VAL A 258 13.99 -19.71 2.98
CA VAL A 258 14.12 -21.15 2.69
C VAL A 258 15.45 -21.47 2.03
N LEU A 259 15.87 -20.67 1.04
CA LEU A 259 17.19 -20.84 0.42
C LEU A 259 18.31 -20.66 1.43
N ILE A 260 18.26 -19.60 2.26
CA ILE A 260 19.28 -19.32 3.29
C ILE A 260 19.45 -20.52 4.23
N GLN A 261 18.39 -21.20 4.63
CA GLN A 261 18.47 -22.39 5.49
C GLN A 261 19.12 -23.61 4.82
N ARG A 262 19.25 -23.62 3.50
CA ARG A 262 19.92 -24.71 2.73
C ARG A 262 21.36 -24.42 2.39
N LEU A 263 21.78 -23.19 2.58
CA LEU A 263 23.16 -22.79 2.33
C LEU A 263 24.05 -23.13 3.53
N PRO A 264 25.34 -23.48 3.30
CA PRO A 264 26.24 -23.99 4.33
C PRO A 264 26.84 -22.87 5.21
N PHE A 265 26.02 -22.01 5.77
CA PHE A 265 26.48 -20.95 6.65
C PHE A 265 27.14 -21.50 7.92
N ALA A 266 28.11 -20.77 8.43
CA ALA A 266 28.66 -21.02 9.76
C ALA A 266 27.52 -20.90 10.81
N ALA A 267 27.48 -21.83 11.76
CA ALA A 267 26.50 -21.84 12.80
C ALA A 267 26.58 -20.56 13.66
N CYS A 268 25.50 -19.80 13.70
CA CYS A 268 25.36 -18.60 14.52
C CYS A 268 23.90 -18.40 14.93
N GLU A 269 23.68 -17.50 15.88
CA GLU A 269 22.34 -17.22 16.42
C GLU A 269 21.42 -16.64 15.36
N GLN A 270 21.93 -15.78 14.47
CA GLN A 270 21.18 -15.21 13.36
C GLN A 270 20.58 -16.30 12.46
N ILE A 271 21.39 -17.26 12.00
CA ILE A 271 20.92 -18.35 11.11
C ILE A 271 19.91 -19.25 11.83
N SER A 272 20.14 -19.58 13.10
CA SER A 272 19.18 -20.37 13.88
C SER A 272 17.86 -19.64 14.12
N THR A 273 17.90 -18.32 14.28
CA THR A 273 16.69 -17.50 14.42
C THR A 273 15.88 -17.46 13.14
N ILE A 274 16.52 -17.36 11.97
CA ILE A 274 15.85 -17.47 10.67
C ILE A 274 15.15 -18.82 10.54
N GLY A 275 15.79 -19.92 10.98
CA GLY A 275 15.16 -21.24 10.98
C GLY A 275 13.88 -21.28 11.83
N ARG A 276 13.93 -20.75 13.05
CA ARG A 276 12.73 -20.64 13.92
C ARG A 276 11.65 -19.74 13.34
N LEU A 277 12.05 -18.66 12.67
CA LEU A 277 11.10 -17.79 11.99
C LEU A 277 10.33 -18.53 10.90
N LEU A 278 11.01 -19.38 10.10
CA LEU A 278 10.37 -20.21 9.08
C LEU A 278 9.45 -21.30 9.65
N GLU A 279 9.67 -21.73 10.89
CA GLU A 279 8.72 -22.63 11.56
C GLU A 279 7.40 -21.91 11.92
N LEU A 280 7.46 -20.62 12.22
CA LEU A 280 6.32 -19.79 12.60
C LEU A 280 5.60 -19.20 11.38
N ILE A 281 6.35 -18.83 10.34
CA ILE A 281 5.85 -18.25 9.09
C ILE A 281 6.44 -18.98 7.88
N PRO A 282 6.08 -20.25 7.68
CA PRO A 282 6.60 -21.02 6.55
C PRO A 282 6.16 -20.42 5.21
N HIS A 283 6.98 -20.64 4.19
CA HIS A 283 6.64 -20.21 2.85
C HIS A 283 5.31 -20.83 2.39
N GLY A 284 4.41 -20.00 1.86
CA GLY A 284 3.09 -20.42 1.39
C GLY A 284 1.99 -20.46 2.47
N ASP A 285 2.30 -20.27 3.75
CA ASP A 285 1.27 -20.10 4.79
C ASP A 285 0.76 -18.66 4.81
N THR A 286 -0.26 -18.40 4.02
CA THR A 286 -0.88 -17.08 3.88
C THR A 286 -1.96 -16.79 4.93
N SER A 287 -2.32 -17.79 5.72
CA SER A 287 -3.40 -17.70 6.72
C SER A 287 -2.91 -17.70 8.17
N GLY A 288 -1.60 -17.87 8.41
CA GLY A 288 -1.02 -17.93 9.74
C GLY A 288 -1.36 -19.23 10.49
N ASN A 289 -1.51 -20.35 9.78
CA ASN A 289 -1.79 -21.66 10.37
C ASN A 289 -0.68 -22.10 11.33
N ALA A 290 0.58 -21.90 10.94
CA ALA A 290 1.74 -22.28 11.75
C ALA A 290 1.84 -21.44 13.03
N LEU A 291 1.38 -20.18 13.01
CA LEU A 291 1.26 -19.31 14.18
C LEU A 291 0.04 -19.63 15.06
N GLY A 292 -0.89 -20.46 14.57
CA GLY A 292 -2.14 -20.76 15.27
C GLY A 292 -3.11 -19.56 15.36
N ILE A 293 -3.00 -18.61 14.43
CA ILE A 293 -3.86 -17.42 14.36
C ILE A 293 -4.82 -17.44 13.17
N ALA A 294 -4.82 -18.52 12.40
CA ALA A 294 -5.75 -18.67 11.28
C ALA A 294 -7.20 -18.60 11.79
N MET A 295 -7.98 -17.71 11.22
CA MET A 295 -9.39 -17.51 11.51
C MET A 295 -10.17 -17.43 10.22
N SER A 296 -11.42 -17.92 10.24
CA SER A 296 -12.39 -17.66 9.20
C SER A 296 -13.67 -17.16 9.84
N ASP A 297 -14.29 -16.17 9.24
CA ASP A 297 -15.65 -15.71 9.51
C ASP A 297 -16.59 -16.21 8.41
N GLU A 298 -17.84 -16.44 8.75
CA GLU A 298 -18.87 -16.92 7.84
C GLU A 298 -19.39 -15.80 6.91
#